data_eef08cb98c55a4743a1fba40d9a6abf5
#
_entry.id   eef08cb98c55a4743a1fba40d9a6abf5
#
_cell.length_a   1.000
_cell.length_b   1.000
_cell.length_c   1.000
_cell.angle_alpha   90.00
_cell.angle_beta   90.00
_cell.angle_gamma   90.00
#
_symmetry.space_group_name_H-M   'P 1'
#
loop_
_entity.id
_entity.type
_entity.pdbx_description
1 polymer ?
#
loop_
_entity_poly.entity_id
_entity_poly.type
_entity_poly.pdbx_seq_one_letter_code
_entity_poly.pdbx_strand_id
1 'polypeptide(L)'
;MHATTTILKAMSASERTQAARQGAAALADGQLVGFATETVYGVGAVANNPSAMERLRELKDRPKRPFSVHLAEPEDVHLYVADVPPLARRLIAKAWPGPLTLILPVGGQLAERRFARAGLYDVLCWQDTIGLRCPDLELAREMLSGVDWPVVAPSANLAGTKSARSAKDVLKALDGRIDLLIDSGPTRYGQDSTVVQVEGDTWRVMRDGVYSQRQIARLLRRTLLFVCTGNTCRSALAAGLARKMLAERLACPSGKLAAAGWEVLSAGG
;
A
#
# COMPACT_ATOMS: atom_id res chain seq x y z
N MET A 1 15.39 12.84 31.70
CA MET A 1 15.24 11.37 31.61
C MET A 1 15.14 11.03 30.11
N HIS A 2 16.02 10.17 29.60
CA HIS A 2 15.84 9.68 28.21
C HIS A 2 14.58 8.81 28.19
N ALA A 3 13.62 9.18 27.37
CA ALA A 3 12.47 8.31 27.11
C ALA A 3 13.02 7.00 26.51
N THR A 4 12.56 5.85 27.03
CA THR A 4 12.97 4.54 26.53
C THR A 4 11.82 3.95 25.73
N THR A 5 12.11 3.42 24.56
CA THR A 5 11.09 2.75 23.73
C THR A 5 10.65 1.44 24.41
N THR A 6 9.35 1.28 24.66
CA THR A 6 8.78 0.01 25.14
C THR A 6 8.78 -1.03 24.01
N ILE A 7 9.18 -2.28 24.32
CA ILE A 7 9.26 -3.35 23.31
C ILE A 7 8.24 -4.44 23.64
N LEU A 8 7.37 -4.77 22.69
CA LEU A 8 6.48 -5.93 22.75
C LEU A 8 6.96 -7.00 21.78
N LYS A 9 7.21 -8.19 22.29
CA LYS A 9 7.48 -9.36 21.44
C LYS A 9 6.18 -9.92 20.88
N ALA A 10 6.20 -10.35 19.62
CA ALA A 10 5.06 -10.87 18.89
C ALA A 10 5.47 -12.08 18.02
N MET A 11 6.12 -13.06 18.63
CA MET A 11 6.65 -14.25 17.92
C MET A 11 5.61 -15.38 17.81
N SER A 12 4.85 -15.63 18.89
CA SER A 12 3.76 -16.61 18.89
C SER A 12 2.43 -16.00 18.41
N ALA A 13 1.45 -16.82 18.07
CA ALA A 13 0.12 -16.35 17.64
C ALA A 13 -0.56 -15.52 18.76
N SER A 14 -0.53 -16.00 20.01
CA SER A 14 -1.11 -15.28 21.15
C SER A 14 -0.42 -13.95 21.40
N GLU A 15 0.89 -13.89 21.30
CA GLU A 15 1.65 -12.63 21.43
C GLU A 15 1.30 -11.65 20.30
N ARG A 16 1.09 -12.13 19.07
CA ARG A 16 0.70 -11.27 17.94
C ARG A 16 -0.66 -10.61 18.17
N THR A 17 -1.68 -11.37 18.54
CA THR A 17 -3.01 -10.81 18.84
C THR A 17 -2.96 -9.84 20.01
N GLN A 18 -2.21 -10.15 21.08
CA GLN A 18 -2.05 -9.22 22.19
C GLN A 18 -1.31 -7.94 21.77
N ALA A 19 -0.20 -8.08 21.02
CA ALA A 19 0.58 -6.93 20.53
C ALA A 19 -0.21 -6.05 19.56
N ALA A 20 -1.06 -6.65 18.69
CA ALA A 20 -1.94 -5.89 17.82
C ALA A 20 -2.92 -5.02 18.62
N ARG A 21 -3.57 -5.58 19.64
CA ARG A 21 -4.48 -4.83 20.53
C ARG A 21 -3.77 -3.71 21.29
N GLN A 22 -2.60 -4.01 21.87
CA GLN A 22 -1.82 -3.00 22.59
C GLN A 22 -1.29 -1.90 21.66
N GLY A 23 -0.86 -2.28 20.45
CA GLY A 23 -0.44 -1.33 19.42
C GLY A 23 -1.57 -0.42 18.95
N ALA A 24 -2.79 -0.97 18.77
CA ALA A 24 -3.98 -0.19 18.44
C ALA A 24 -4.33 0.81 19.54
N ALA A 25 -4.31 0.38 20.82
CA ALA A 25 -4.54 1.26 21.96
C ALA A 25 -3.49 2.37 22.04
N ALA A 26 -2.20 2.03 21.88
CA ALA A 26 -1.11 3.01 21.88
C ALA A 26 -1.27 4.04 20.75
N LEU A 27 -1.64 3.60 19.53
CA LEU A 27 -1.94 4.51 18.43
C LEU A 27 -3.12 5.43 18.75
N ALA A 28 -4.21 4.89 19.32
CA ALA A 28 -5.38 5.67 19.71
C ALA A 28 -5.03 6.74 20.78
N ASP A 29 -4.11 6.43 21.69
CA ASP A 29 -3.57 7.35 22.69
C ASP A 29 -2.58 8.38 22.10
N GLY A 30 -2.33 8.37 20.78
CA GLY A 30 -1.43 9.32 20.11
C GLY A 30 0.05 8.98 20.26
N GLN A 31 0.39 7.75 20.61
CA GLN A 31 1.77 7.29 20.66
C GLN A 31 2.30 6.96 19.28
N LEU A 32 3.63 7.04 19.09
CA LEU A 32 4.32 6.56 17.91
C LEU A 32 4.66 5.07 18.07
N VAL A 33 4.09 4.24 17.21
CA VAL A 33 4.23 2.77 17.27
C VAL A 33 5.07 2.26 16.11
N GLY A 34 6.23 1.66 16.43
CA GLY A 34 7.05 0.90 15.47
C GLY A 34 6.47 -0.49 15.26
N PHE A 35 6.26 -0.90 14.03
CA PHE A 35 5.76 -2.25 13.70
C PHE A 35 6.26 -2.74 12.35
N ALA A 36 6.33 -4.05 12.18
CA ALA A 36 6.69 -4.67 10.91
C ALA A 36 5.55 -4.60 9.89
N THR A 37 5.93 -4.52 8.63
CA THR A 37 5.12 -4.94 7.50
C THR A 37 5.86 -6.04 6.75
N GLU A 38 5.31 -6.59 5.67
CA GLU A 38 6.02 -7.55 4.82
C GLU A 38 7.22 -6.92 4.10
N THR A 39 7.25 -5.60 3.97
CA THR A 39 8.32 -4.84 3.28
C THR A 39 9.43 -4.42 4.24
N VAL A 40 9.15 -3.46 5.11
CA VAL A 40 10.07 -2.89 6.10
C VAL A 40 9.28 -2.56 7.37
N TYR A 41 9.97 -2.25 8.46
CA TYR A 41 9.32 -1.67 9.63
C TYR A 41 8.83 -0.25 9.33
N GLY A 42 7.64 0.09 9.84
CA GLY A 42 7.05 1.42 9.79
C GLY A 42 6.92 2.03 11.19
N VAL A 43 6.76 3.35 11.24
CA VAL A 43 6.35 4.08 12.46
C VAL A 43 4.94 4.59 12.22
N GLY A 44 3.98 4.02 12.94
CA GLY A 44 2.57 4.42 12.92
C GLY A 44 2.31 5.66 13.76
N ALA A 45 1.45 6.52 13.25
CA ALA A 45 0.83 7.61 13.98
C ALA A 45 -0.61 7.80 13.50
N VAL A 46 -1.49 8.15 14.42
CA VAL A 46 -2.89 8.50 14.10
C VAL A 46 -2.94 9.92 13.55
N ALA A 47 -3.57 10.10 12.40
CA ALA A 47 -3.55 11.35 11.66
C ALA A 47 -4.33 12.50 12.33
N ASN A 48 -5.32 12.18 13.18
CA ASN A 48 -6.10 13.17 13.93
C ASN A 48 -5.44 13.64 15.24
N ASN A 49 -4.23 13.18 15.55
CA ASN A 49 -3.45 13.66 16.69
C ASN A 49 -2.31 14.58 16.20
N PRO A 50 -2.43 15.92 16.37
CA PRO A 50 -1.42 16.86 15.88
C PRO A 50 -0.04 16.65 16.46
N SER A 51 0.06 16.31 17.77
CA SER A 51 1.34 16.08 18.46
C SER A 51 2.05 14.83 17.90
N ALA A 52 1.32 13.71 17.68
CA ALA A 52 1.87 12.51 17.07
C ALA A 52 2.36 12.79 15.64
N MET A 53 1.59 13.54 14.88
CA MET A 53 1.95 13.91 13.50
C MET A 53 3.17 14.84 13.44
N GLU A 54 3.30 15.78 14.36
CA GLU A 54 4.47 16.66 14.46
C GLU A 54 5.73 15.86 14.78
N ARG A 55 5.70 15.04 15.84
CA ARG A 55 6.80 14.12 16.18
C ARG A 55 7.22 13.24 15.00
N LEU A 56 6.23 12.69 14.26
CA LEU A 56 6.50 11.86 13.09
C LEU A 56 7.16 12.66 11.95
N ARG A 57 6.72 13.90 11.71
CA ARG A 57 7.31 14.79 10.71
C ARG A 57 8.75 15.17 11.05
N GLU A 58 9.05 15.43 12.32
CA GLU A 58 10.42 15.67 12.80
C GLU A 58 11.33 14.46 12.55
N LEU A 59 10.87 13.24 12.88
CA LEU A 59 11.62 12.00 12.61
C LEU A 59 11.96 11.83 11.13
N LYS A 60 11.09 12.31 10.25
CA LYS A 60 11.19 12.11 8.80
C LYS A 60 11.73 13.34 8.06
N ASP A 61 12.05 14.43 8.77
CA ASP A 61 12.44 15.71 8.15
C ASP A 61 11.51 16.07 6.97
N ARG A 62 10.20 15.96 7.22
CA ARG A 62 9.17 16.07 6.19
C ARG A 62 8.00 16.96 6.61
N PRO A 63 8.24 18.30 6.68
CA PRO A 63 7.29 19.22 7.29
C PRO A 63 5.96 19.38 6.53
N LYS A 64 5.97 19.26 5.19
CA LYS A 64 4.82 19.65 4.35
C LYS A 64 4.16 18.52 3.57
N ARG A 65 4.85 17.41 3.26
CA ARG A 65 4.27 16.34 2.44
C ARG A 65 3.58 15.29 3.30
N PRO A 66 2.38 14.83 2.92
CA PRO A 66 1.67 13.79 3.67
C PRO A 66 2.41 12.45 3.61
N PHE A 67 2.08 11.60 4.57
CA PHE A 67 2.46 10.20 4.60
C PHE A 67 1.32 9.34 4.06
N SER A 68 1.63 8.16 3.56
CA SER A 68 0.61 7.22 3.10
C SER A 68 -0.17 6.64 4.27
N VAL A 69 -1.49 6.57 4.13
CA VAL A 69 -2.39 5.88 5.06
C VAL A 69 -2.26 4.38 4.86
N HIS A 70 -2.20 3.65 5.96
CA HIS A 70 -2.23 2.19 5.98
C HIS A 70 -3.63 1.71 6.29
N LEU A 71 -4.14 0.80 5.47
CA LEU A 71 -5.48 0.23 5.52
C LEU A 71 -5.44 -1.15 6.18
N ALA A 72 -6.48 -1.51 6.92
CA ALA A 72 -6.65 -2.85 7.45
C ALA A 72 -7.06 -3.83 6.34
N GLU A 73 -7.98 -3.41 5.48
CA GLU A 73 -8.49 -4.22 4.37
C GLU A 73 -8.43 -3.45 3.04
N PRO A 74 -8.29 -4.15 1.89
CA PRO A 74 -8.26 -3.51 0.57
C PRO A 74 -9.50 -2.66 0.28
N GLU A 75 -10.66 -3.08 0.78
CA GLU A 75 -11.96 -2.42 0.62
C GLU A 75 -12.03 -1.06 1.31
N ASP A 76 -11.20 -0.82 2.32
CA ASP A 76 -11.11 0.45 3.03
C ASP A 76 -10.68 1.62 2.12
N VAL A 77 -10.18 1.33 0.91
CA VAL A 77 -9.90 2.35 -0.11
C VAL A 77 -11.12 3.25 -0.35
N HIS A 78 -12.33 2.70 -0.28
CA HIS A 78 -13.58 3.43 -0.50
C HIS A 78 -13.92 4.41 0.62
N LEU A 79 -13.25 4.34 1.77
CA LEU A 79 -13.34 5.35 2.83
C LEU A 79 -12.63 6.65 2.44
N TYR A 80 -11.72 6.59 1.47
CA TYR A 80 -10.85 7.69 1.06
C TYR A 80 -11.06 8.14 -0.39
N VAL A 81 -11.44 7.23 -1.27
CA VAL A 81 -11.59 7.46 -2.71
C VAL A 81 -12.95 6.96 -3.15
N ALA A 82 -13.87 7.87 -3.49
CA ALA A 82 -15.23 7.52 -3.90
C ALA A 82 -15.23 6.76 -5.24
N ASP A 83 -14.50 7.28 -6.22
CA ASP A 83 -14.36 6.70 -7.55
C ASP A 83 -12.93 6.17 -7.75
N VAL A 84 -12.70 4.93 -7.36
CA VAL A 84 -11.41 4.27 -7.57
C VAL A 84 -11.20 4.04 -9.07
N PRO A 85 -10.14 4.59 -9.69
CA PRO A 85 -9.87 4.41 -11.11
C PRO A 85 -9.78 2.94 -11.53
N PRO A 86 -10.22 2.55 -12.75
CA PRO A 86 -10.20 1.16 -13.21
C PRO A 86 -8.82 0.50 -13.14
N LEU A 87 -7.74 1.25 -13.41
CA LEU A 87 -6.38 0.76 -13.27
C LEU A 87 -6.02 0.48 -11.80
N ALA A 88 -6.43 1.37 -10.88
CA ALA A 88 -6.19 1.19 -9.45
C ALA A 88 -6.96 -0.03 -8.92
N ARG A 89 -8.24 -0.22 -9.32
CA ARG A 89 -9.02 -1.42 -8.96
C ARG A 89 -8.31 -2.72 -9.34
N ARG A 90 -7.66 -2.77 -10.53
CA ARG A 90 -6.88 -3.94 -10.94
C ARG A 90 -5.63 -4.15 -10.10
N LEU A 91 -4.93 -3.08 -9.75
CA LEU A 91 -3.75 -3.17 -8.89
C LEU A 91 -4.14 -3.61 -7.49
N ILE A 92 -5.21 -3.07 -6.93
CA ILE A 92 -5.77 -3.48 -5.64
C ILE A 92 -6.10 -4.97 -5.65
N ALA A 93 -6.91 -5.43 -6.60
CA ALA A 93 -7.34 -6.83 -6.69
C ALA A 93 -6.18 -7.84 -6.87
N LYS A 94 -5.02 -7.42 -7.38
CA LYS A 94 -3.89 -8.31 -7.69
C LYS A 94 -2.69 -8.15 -6.76
N ALA A 95 -2.60 -7.02 -6.05
CA ALA A 95 -1.40 -6.66 -5.30
C ALA A 95 -1.68 -6.14 -3.88
N TRP A 96 -2.94 -6.08 -3.43
CA TRP A 96 -3.30 -5.84 -2.05
C TRP A 96 -4.06 -7.05 -1.46
N PRO A 97 -3.80 -7.36 -0.19
CA PRO A 97 -2.73 -6.85 0.68
C PRO A 97 -1.35 -7.10 0.06
N GLY A 98 -0.42 -6.11 0.18
CA GLY A 98 0.92 -6.31 -0.39
C GLY A 98 1.82 -5.09 -0.50
N PRO A 99 2.99 -5.28 -1.15
CA PRO A 99 4.07 -4.30 -1.19
C PRO A 99 3.86 -3.17 -2.20
N LEU A 100 2.62 -2.71 -2.35
CA LEU A 100 2.23 -1.65 -3.28
C LEU A 100 1.54 -0.51 -2.55
N THR A 101 2.06 0.70 -2.71
CA THR A 101 1.41 1.94 -2.30
C THR A 101 0.83 2.62 -3.53
N LEU A 102 -0.45 2.99 -3.48
CA LEU A 102 -1.13 3.71 -4.55
C LEU A 102 -1.34 5.17 -4.15
N ILE A 103 -1.01 6.09 -5.05
CA ILE A 103 -1.39 7.50 -4.97
C ILE A 103 -2.60 7.67 -5.88
N LEU A 104 -3.74 7.99 -5.28
CA LEU A 104 -5.04 8.05 -5.95
C LEU A 104 -5.65 9.44 -5.84
N PRO A 105 -6.43 9.89 -6.84
CA PRO A 105 -7.18 11.14 -6.73
C PRO A 105 -8.23 11.03 -5.62
N VAL A 106 -8.31 12.07 -4.79
CA VAL A 106 -9.35 12.22 -3.79
C VAL A 106 -10.49 12.98 -4.45
N GLY A 107 -11.63 12.34 -4.57
CA GLY A 107 -12.80 12.95 -5.16
C GLY A 107 -14.07 12.36 -4.56
N GLY A 108 -15.13 13.19 -4.53
CA GLY A 108 -16.46 12.78 -4.16
C GLY A 108 -16.84 13.03 -2.71
N GLN A 109 -18.16 13.09 -2.48
CA GLN A 109 -18.77 13.53 -1.23
C GLN A 109 -18.37 12.73 0.01
N LEU A 110 -17.98 11.46 -0.15
CA LEU A 110 -17.63 10.59 0.98
C LEU A 110 -16.26 10.95 1.54
N ALA A 111 -15.28 11.13 0.66
CA ALA A 111 -13.93 11.54 1.02
C ALA A 111 -13.94 12.93 1.65
N GLU A 112 -14.64 13.89 1.05
CA GLU A 112 -14.79 15.25 1.57
C GLU A 112 -15.43 15.28 2.96
N ARG A 113 -16.50 14.50 3.20
CA ARG A 113 -17.18 14.44 4.51
C ARG A 113 -16.27 13.87 5.61
N ARG A 114 -15.52 12.82 5.34
CA ARG A 114 -14.60 12.22 6.32
C ARG A 114 -13.43 13.16 6.64
N PHE A 115 -12.85 13.78 5.62
CA PHE A 115 -11.73 14.70 5.77
C PHE A 115 -12.16 16.06 6.32
N ALA A 116 -13.27 16.61 5.85
CA ALA A 116 -13.76 17.94 6.30
C ALA A 116 -14.13 17.94 7.78
N ARG A 117 -14.79 16.89 8.29
CA ARG A 117 -15.19 16.82 9.69
C ARG A 117 -14.00 16.79 10.67
N ALA A 118 -12.85 16.31 10.25
CA ALA A 118 -11.68 16.13 11.10
C ALA A 118 -10.54 17.09 10.79
N GLY A 119 -10.66 17.97 9.78
CA GLY A 119 -9.55 18.82 9.32
C GLY A 119 -8.36 18.03 8.78
N LEU A 120 -8.59 16.79 8.32
CA LEU A 120 -7.51 15.86 7.95
C LEU A 120 -7.08 15.99 6.48
N TYR A 121 -7.79 16.78 5.67
CA TYR A 121 -7.47 16.92 4.26
C TYR A 121 -6.01 17.35 4.05
N ASP A 122 -5.60 18.44 4.68
CA ASP A 122 -4.23 18.98 4.56
C ASP A 122 -3.16 18.06 5.19
N VAL A 123 -3.58 17.18 6.11
CA VAL A 123 -2.69 16.21 6.75
C VAL A 123 -2.41 15.01 5.85
N LEU A 124 -3.41 14.54 5.11
CA LEU A 124 -3.38 13.28 4.36
C LEU A 124 -3.27 13.45 2.85
N CYS A 125 -3.66 14.61 2.30
CA CYS A 125 -3.74 14.85 0.87
C CYS A 125 -2.69 15.84 0.39
N TRP A 126 -2.30 15.68 -0.87
CA TRP A 126 -1.41 16.59 -1.59
C TRP A 126 -1.86 16.70 -3.04
N GLN A 127 -2.15 17.92 -3.50
CA GLN A 127 -2.63 18.17 -4.87
C GLN A 127 -3.80 17.24 -5.23
N ASP A 128 -4.81 17.21 -4.37
CA ASP A 128 -6.01 16.37 -4.51
C ASP A 128 -5.74 14.86 -4.68
N THR A 129 -4.61 14.40 -4.15
CA THR A 129 -4.27 12.98 -4.14
C THR A 129 -3.97 12.48 -2.73
N ILE A 130 -4.20 11.19 -2.49
CA ILE A 130 -3.88 10.50 -1.24
C ILE A 130 -3.06 9.24 -1.51
N GLY A 131 -2.06 8.99 -0.66
CA GLY A 131 -1.30 7.75 -0.68
C GLY A 131 -1.94 6.69 0.22
N LEU A 132 -2.24 5.51 -0.31
CA LEU A 132 -2.90 4.42 0.40
C LEU A 132 -2.12 3.12 0.24
N ARG A 133 -2.09 2.28 1.28
CA ARG A 133 -1.49 0.96 1.25
C ARG A 133 -2.21 0.00 2.20
N CYS A 134 -2.47 -1.23 1.76
CA CYS A 134 -2.88 -2.34 2.61
C CYS A 134 -1.70 -3.32 2.75
N PRO A 135 -1.03 -3.44 3.92
CA PRO A 135 0.14 -4.30 4.10
C PRO A 135 -0.24 -5.78 4.17
N ASP A 136 0.64 -6.67 3.67
CA ASP A 136 0.47 -8.13 3.74
C ASP A 136 1.15 -8.71 5.00
N LEU A 137 0.72 -8.23 6.15
CA LEU A 137 1.07 -8.79 7.46
C LEU A 137 -0.16 -8.73 8.37
N GLU A 138 -0.65 -9.89 8.79
CA GLU A 138 -1.87 -10.02 9.59
C GLU A 138 -1.83 -9.18 10.87
N LEU A 139 -0.74 -9.25 11.62
CA LEU A 139 -0.55 -8.44 12.84
C LEU A 139 -0.74 -6.93 12.57
N ALA A 140 -0.17 -6.44 11.46
CA ALA A 140 -0.29 -5.02 11.11
C ALA A 140 -1.74 -4.67 10.78
N ARG A 141 -2.44 -5.52 10.01
CA ARG A 141 -3.84 -5.29 9.65
C ARG A 141 -4.77 -5.41 10.85
N GLU A 142 -4.57 -6.40 11.73
CA GLU A 142 -5.32 -6.54 12.98
C GLU A 142 -5.13 -5.30 13.89
N MET A 143 -3.91 -4.79 14.01
CA MET A 143 -3.64 -3.55 14.74
C MET A 143 -4.36 -2.34 14.11
N LEU A 144 -4.27 -2.20 12.78
CA LEU A 144 -4.91 -1.08 12.05
C LEU A 144 -6.44 -1.12 12.14
N SER A 145 -7.05 -2.32 12.14
CA SER A 145 -8.51 -2.48 12.29
C SER A 145 -9.02 -2.08 13.67
N GLY A 146 -8.17 -2.09 14.68
CA GLY A 146 -8.49 -1.64 16.04
C GLY A 146 -8.42 -0.13 16.26
N VAL A 147 -8.18 0.68 15.20
CA VAL A 147 -8.06 2.14 15.30
C VAL A 147 -9.11 2.82 14.44
N ASP A 148 -9.95 3.65 15.04
CA ASP A 148 -11.07 4.34 14.35
C ASP A 148 -10.60 5.43 13.36
N TRP A 149 -9.40 5.95 13.53
CA TRP A 149 -8.85 7.06 12.76
C TRP A 149 -7.78 6.60 11.78
N PRO A 150 -7.56 7.36 10.68
CA PRO A 150 -6.50 7.04 9.73
C PRO A 150 -5.13 6.94 10.39
N VAL A 151 -4.44 5.84 10.15
CA VAL A 151 -3.06 5.63 10.59
C VAL A 151 -2.11 5.83 9.41
N VAL A 152 -1.15 6.71 9.57
CA VAL A 152 -0.05 6.86 8.61
C VAL A 152 1.18 6.12 9.11
N ALA A 153 1.94 5.47 8.22
CA ALA A 153 3.11 4.70 8.63
C ALA A 153 4.26 4.78 7.63
N PRO A 154 5.08 5.83 7.66
CA PRO A 154 6.35 5.83 6.93
C PRO A 154 7.33 4.79 7.48
N SER A 155 8.36 4.45 6.70
CA SER A 155 9.42 3.51 7.12
C SER A 155 10.09 3.95 8.44
N ALA A 156 10.44 2.99 9.31
CA ALA A 156 11.02 3.20 10.63
C ALA A 156 12.53 3.49 10.56
N ASN A 157 12.90 4.63 9.98
CA ASN A 157 14.27 5.11 9.86
C ASN A 157 14.31 6.64 9.91
N LEU A 158 15.44 7.22 10.22
CA LEU A 158 15.66 8.66 10.06
C LEU A 158 15.69 9.03 8.57
N ALA A 159 15.35 10.27 8.25
CA ALA A 159 15.39 10.78 6.89
C ALA A 159 16.75 10.49 6.22
N GLY A 160 16.73 10.03 4.96
CA GLY A 160 17.93 9.74 4.20
C GLY A 160 18.70 8.46 4.57
N THR A 161 18.28 7.72 5.62
CA THR A 161 18.91 6.46 6.01
C THR A 161 18.17 5.24 5.43
N LYS A 162 18.79 4.04 5.49
CA LYS A 162 18.15 2.79 5.04
C LYS A 162 16.97 2.44 5.92
N SER A 163 15.90 1.92 5.30
CA SER A 163 14.72 1.42 6.00
C SER A 163 15.06 0.23 6.90
N ALA A 164 14.46 0.19 8.10
CA ALA A 164 14.67 -0.87 9.08
C ALA A 164 14.01 -2.18 8.62
N ARG A 165 14.74 -3.31 8.73
CA ARG A 165 14.28 -4.65 8.35
C ARG A 165 14.01 -5.55 9.54
N SER A 166 14.39 -5.09 10.73
CA SER A 166 14.24 -5.78 12.00
C SER A 166 13.98 -4.79 13.13
N ALA A 167 13.44 -5.26 14.25
CA ALA A 167 13.30 -4.47 15.46
C ALA A 167 14.64 -3.89 15.95
N LYS A 168 15.74 -4.64 15.79
CA LYS A 168 17.09 -4.18 16.12
C LYS A 168 17.50 -2.94 15.29
N ASP A 169 17.15 -2.91 14.00
CA ASP A 169 17.42 -1.76 13.13
C ASP A 169 16.61 -0.54 13.58
N VAL A 170 15.33 -0.76 13.97
CA VAL A 170 14.46 0.31 14.49
C VAL A 170 15.07 0.91 15.76
N LEU A 171 15.43 0.09 16.74
CA LEU A 171 16.04 0.57 18.00
C LEU A 171 17.34 1.33 17.75
N LYS A 172 18.19 0.82 16.84
CA LYS A 172 19.44 1.53 16.49
C LYS A 172 19.19 2.95 15.99
N ALA A 173 18.07 3.19 15.28
CA ALA A 173 17.76 4.47 14.67
C ALA A 173 16.83 5.36 15.51
N LEU A 174 15.91 4.76 16.26
CA LEU A 174 14.74 5.44 16.83
C LEU A 174 14.51 5.16 18.32
N ASP A 175 15.43 4.51 19.04
CA ASP A 175 15.27 4.29 20.48
C ASP A 175 15.11 5.63 21.22
N GLY A 176 14.13 5.69 22.11
CA GLY A 176 13.75 6.90 22.82
C GLY A 176 13.04 7.98 21.99
N ARG A 177 12.83 7.72 20.69
CA ARG A 177 12.12 8.64 19.78
C ARG A 177 10.72 8.17 19.40
N ILE A 178 10.45 6.88 19.59
CA ILE A 178 9.13 6.25 19.47
C ILE A 178 8.74 5.66 20.82
N ASP A 179 7.44 5.51 21.05
CA ASP A 179 6.93 5.11 22.37
C ASP A 179 6.90 3.59 22.52
N LEU A 180 6.45 2.90 21.46
CA LEU A 180 6.25 1.45 21.42
C LEU A 180 6.89 0.86 20.18
N LEU A 181 7.51 -0.32 20.31
CA LEU A 181 7.99 -1.15 19.21
C LEU A 181 7.43 -2.56 19.31
N ILE A 182 6.74 -3.03 18.28
CA ILE A 182 6.27 -4.42 18.17
C ILE A 182 7.31 -5.21 17.38
N ASP A 183 8.05 -6.09 18.08
CA ASP A 183 9.02 -6.98 17.47
C ASP A 183 8.35 -8.30 17.03
N SER A 184 8.07 -8.42 15.74
CA SER A 184 7.54 -9.63 15.12
C SER A 184 8.55 -10.35 14.21
N GLY A 185 9.85 -10.07 14.41
CA GLY A 185 10.95 -10.66 13.64
C GLY A 185 11.30 -9.86 12.37
N PRO A 186 12.14 -10.42 11.50
CA PRO A 186 12.58 -9.76 10.28
C PRO A 186 11.47 -9.69 9.24
N THR A 187 11.51 -8.64 8.41
CA THR A 187 10.55 -8.45 7.32
C THR A 187 10.84 -9.38 6.14
N ARG A 188 9.79 -9.76 5.38
CA ARG A 188 9.89 -10.71 4.26
C ARG A 188 10.73 -10.18 3.11
N TYR A 189 10.49 -8.94 2.68
CA TYR A 189 11.16 -8.37 1.50
C TYR A 189 12.41 -7.56 1.84
N GLY A 190 12.46 -6.90 2.99
CA GLY A 190 13.57 -6.04 3.36
C GLY A 190 13.79 -4.87 2.38
N GLN A 191 12.76 -4.52 1.62
CA GLN A 191 12.74 -3.47 0.60
C GLN A 191 11.43 -2.68 0.72
N ASP A 192 11.49 -1.37 0.46
CA ASP A 192 10.31 -0.49 0.51
C ASP A 192 9.22 -0.91 -0.48
N SER A 193 7.97 -0.54 -0.20
CA SER A 193 6.87 -0.69 -1.15
C SER A 193 7.12 0.11 -2.42
N THR A 194 6.71 -0.45 -3.57
CA THR A 194 6.62 0.32 -4.81
C THR A 194 5.50 1.34 -4.70
N VAL A 195 5.75 2.57 -5.12
CA VAL A 195 4.76 3.65 -5.11
C VAL A 195 4.32 3.93 -6.55
N VAL A 196 3.03 3.78 -6.82
CA VAL A 196 2.43 4.03 -8.12
C VAL A 196 1.35 5.09 -8.01
N GLN A 197 1.45 6.15 -8.79
CA GLN A 197 0.37 7.11 -8.98
C GLN A 197 -0.52 6.64 -10.12
N VAL A 198 -1.84 6.66 -9.91
CA VAL A 198 -2.85 6.36 -10.90
C VAL A 198 -3.78 7.55 -11.04
N GLU A 199 -3.95 8.03 -12.29
CA GLU A 199 -4.83 9.14 -12.62
C GLU A 199 -5.59 8.80 -13.90
N GLY A 200 -6.90 8.60 -13.79
CA GLY A 200 -7.74 8.13 -14.89
C GLY A 200 -7.21 6.82 -15.50
N ASP A 201 -6.85 6.86 -16.77
CA ASP A 201 -6.31 5.73 -17.52
C ASP A 201 -4.77 5.73 -17.62
N THR A 202 -4.10 6.57 -16.83
CA THR A 202 -2.64 6.67 -16.78
C THR A 202 -2.08 6.22 -15.44
N TRP A 203 -0.83 5.75 -15.45
CA TRP A 203 -0.12 5.38 -14.24
C TRP A 203 1.38 5.68 -14.35
N ARG A 204 2.03 5.93 -13.23
CA ARG A 204 3.46 6.22 -13.15
C ARG A 204 4.05 5.66 -11.86
N VAL A 205 5.21 5.02 -11.96
CA VAL A 205 6.01 4.65 -10.78
C VAL A 205 6.67 5.90 -10.22
N MET A 206 6.34 6.23 -8.98
CA MET A 206 6.88 7.38 -8.25
C MET A 206 8.09 7.00 -7.41
N ARG A 207 8.17 5.73 -7.01
CA ARG A 207 9.29 5.14 -6.28
C ARG A 207 9.37 3.66 -6.61
N ASP A 208 10.55 3.22 -7.02
CA ASP A 208 10.84 1.80 -7.14
C ASP A 208 10.87 1.12 -5.76
N GLY A 209 10.41 -0.12 -5.71
CA GLY A 209 10.35 -0.93 -4.50
C GLY A 209 10.32 -2.41 -4.85
N VAL A 210 9.58 -3.21 -4.07
CA VAL A 210 9.48 -4.67 -4.29
C VAL A 210 9.04 -5.02 -5.71
N TYR A 211 8.09 -4.25 -6.28
CA TYR A 211 7.68 -4.42 -7.68
C TYR A 211 8.46 -3.48 -8.59
N SER A 212 9.05 -4.02 -9.64
CA SER A 212 9.60 -3.24 -10.75
C SER A 212 8.47 -2.66 -11.62
N GLN A 213 8.77 -1.61 -12.39
CA GLN A 213 7.84 -1.04 -13.37
C GLN A 213 7.30 -2.11 -14.34
N ARG A 214 8.13 -3.08 -14.74
CA ARG A 214 7.73 -4.19 -15.62
C ARG A 214 6.68 -5.10 -14.96
N GLN A 215 6.82 -5.38 -13.66
CA GLN A 215 5.85 -6.17 -12.92
C GLN A 215 4.52 -5.41 -12.75
N ILE A 216 4.56 -4.09 -12.46
CA ILE A 216 3.36 -3.25 -12.42
C ILE A 216 2.64 -3.26 -13.78
N ALA A 217 3.38 -3.07 -14.88
CA ALA A 217 2.81 -3.15 -16.23
C ALA A 217 2.14 -4.52 -16.49
N ARG A 218 2.73 -5.61 -15.99
CA ARG A 218 2.14 -6.96 -16.10
C ARG A 218 0.86 -7.10 -15.27
N LEU A 219 0.82 -6.58 -14.06
CA LEU A 219 -0.38 -6.59 -13.21
C LEU A 219 -1.55 -5.83 -13.85
N LEU A 220 -1.26 -4.77 -14.60
CA LEU A 220 -2.26 -3.95 -15.28
C LEU A 220 -2.78 -4.55 -16.59
N ARG A 221 -2.15 -5.59 -17.12
CA ARG A 221 -2.61 -6.21 -18.38
C ARG A 221 -4.04 -6.73 -18.29
N ARG A 222 -4.77 -6.54 -19.38
CA ARG A 222 -6.07 -7.14 -19.63
C ARG A 222 -5.83 -8.46 -20.36
N THR A 223 -6.29 -9.57 -19.79
CA THR A 223 -6.15 -10.89 -20.41
C THR A 223 -7.51 -11.34 -20.96
N LEU A 224 -7.55 -11.69 -22.24
CA LEU A 224 -8.65 -12.43 -22.85
C LEU A 224 -8.22 -13.89 -22.97
N LEU A 225 -8.91 -14.78 -22.27
CA LEU A 225 -8.67 -16.22 -22.36
C LEU A 225 -9.85 -16.90 -23.06
N PHE A 226 -9.59 -17.53 -24.20
CA PHE A 226 -10.54 -18.36 -24.91
C PHE A 226 -10.32 -19.81 -24.54
N VAL A 227 -11.36 -20.51 -24.07
CA VAL A 227 -11.28 -21.90 -23.63
C VAL A 227 -12.21 -22.76 -24.50
N CYS A 228 -11.72 -23.92 -24.93
CA CYS A 228 -12.52 -24.97 -25.54
C CYS A 228 -11.94 -26.35 -25.14
N THR A 229 -12.63 -27.43 -25.47
CA THR A 229 -12.26 -28.79 -25.04
C THR A 229 -10.83 -29.20 -25.44
N GLY A 230 -10.37 -28.88 -26.65
CA GLY A 230 -9.08 -29.41 -27.16
C GLY A 230 -8.05 -28.34 -27.51
N ASN A 231 -8.37 -27.05 -27.44
CA ASN A 231 -7.50 -25.93 -27.85
C ASN A 231 -6.87 -26.09 -29.27
N THR A 232 -7.53 -26.83 -30.17
CA THR A 232 -6.99 -27.09 -31.51
C THR A 232 -7.62 -26.18 -32.57
N CYS A 233 -8.93 -25.93 -32.49
CA CYS A 233 -9.66 -25.16 -33.50
C CYS A 233 -10.35 -23.92 -32.91
N ARG A 234 -11.41 -24.12 -32.10
CA ARG A 234 -12.33 -23.04 -31.68
C ARG A 234 -11.63 -21.94 -30.88
N SER A 235 -10.97 -22.27 -29.78
CA SER A 235 -10.31 -21.28 -28.90
C SER A 235 -9.07 -20.68 -29.57
N ALA A 236 -8.31 -21.46 -30.34
CA ALA A 236 -7.15 -20.98 -31.08
C ALA A 236 -7.56 -19.98 -32.17
N LEU A 237 -8.61 -20.27 -32.93
CA LEU A 237 -9.16 -19.35 -33.96
C LEU A 237 -9.70 -18.08 -33.32
N ALA A 238 -10.51 -18.20 -32.26
CA ALA A 238 -11.06 -17.06 -31.52
C ALA A 238 -9.95 -16.14 -30.98
N ALA A 239 -8.89 -16.72 -30.38
CA ALA A 239 -7.75 -15.95 -29.92
C ALA A 239 -7.01 -15.25 -31.07
N GLY A 240 -6.86 -15.90 -32.21
CA GLY A 240 -6.28 -15.30 -33.43
C GLY A 240 -7.09 -14.10 -33.95
N LEU A 241 -8.40 -14.25 -34.05
CA LEU A 241 -9.32 -13.18 -34.45
C LEU A 241 -9.29 -12.02 -33.45
N ALA A 242 -9.35 -12.31 -32.13
CA ALA A 242 -9.30 -11.29 -31.11
C ALA A 242 -7.99 -10.50 -31.14
N ARG A 243 -6.84 -11.16 -31.37
CA ARG A 243 -5.54 -10.46 -31.55
C ARG A 243 -5.58 -9.51 -32.75
N LYS A 244 -6.12 -9.95 -33.87
CA LYS A 244 -6.25 -9.12 -35.07
C LYS A 244 -7.15 -7.91 -34.80
N MET A 245 -8.35 -8.12 -34.29
CA MET A 245 -9.31 -7.05 -34.01
C MET A 245 -8.79 -6.05 -32.97
N LEU A 246 -8.12 -6.52 -31.91
CA LEU A 246 -7.50 -5.64 -30.94
C LEU A 246 -6.34 -4.83 -31.54
N ALA A 247 -5.52 -5.44 -32.37
CA ALA A 247 -4.41 -4.77 -33.04
C ALA A 247 -4.92 -3.64 -33.96
N GLU A 248 -5.97 -3.91 -34.76
CA GLU A 248 -6.63 -2.92 -35.58
C GLU A 248 -7.23 -1.78 -34.74
N ARG A 249 -8.00 -2.11 -33.67
CA ARG A 249 -8.64 -1.12 -32.82
C ARG A 249 -7.65 -0.25 -32.02
N LEU A 250 -6.50 -0.81 -31.66
CA LEU A 250 -5.44 -0.12 -30.91
C LEU A 250 -4.37 0.50 -31.82
N ALA A 251 -4.54 0.40 -33.12
CA ALA A 251 -3.57 0.86 -34.13
C ALA A 251 -2.13 0.42 -33.84
N CYS A 252 -1.95 -0.86 -33.46
CA CYS A 252 -0.64 -1.43 -33.15
C CYS A 252 -0.44 -2.81 -33.81
N PRO A 253 0.80 -3.24 -34.06
CA PRO A 253 1.07 -4.61 -34.53
C PRO A 253 0.60 -5.66 -33.53
N SER A 254 0.06 -6.80 -34.00
CA SER A 254 -0.45 -7.89 -33.13
C SER A 254 0.59 -8.40 -32.13
N GLY A 255 1.88 -8.40 -32.45
CA GLY A 255 2.99 -8.76 -31.56
C GLY A 255 3.28 -7.72 -30.46
N LYS A 256 2.69 -6.53 -30.54
CA LYS A 256 2.87 -5.44 -29.55
C LYS A 256 1.66 -5.24 -28.63
N LEU A 257 0.65 -6.09 -28.70
CA LEU A 257 -0.53 -6.02 -27.84
C LEU A 257 -0.18 -6.01 -26.34
N ALA A 258 0.85 -6.76 -25.94
CA ALA A 258 1.34 -6.76 -24.56
C ALA A 258 1.86 -5.38 -24.09
N ALA A 259 2.51 -4.63 -24.99
CA ALA A 259 2.93 -3.26 -24.73
C ALA A 259 1.75 -2.29 -24.65
N ALA A 260 0.66 -2.59 -25.39
CA ALA A 260 -0.61 -1.86 -25.33
C ALA A 260 -1.51 -2.31 -24.16
N GLY A 261 -1.00 -3.12 -23.24
CA GLY A 261 -1.71 -3.55 -22.04
C GLY A 261 -2.71 -4.70 -22.25
N TRP A 262 -2.57 -5.48 -23.33
CA TRP A 262 -3.45 -6.61 -23.63
C TRP A 262 -2.67 -7.92 -23.82
N GLU A 263 -3.26 -8.99 -23.33
CA GLU A 263 -2.80 -10.36 -23.52
C GLU A 263 -3.98 -11.22 -24.01
N VAL A 264 -3.77 -11.98 -25.06
CA VAL A 264 -4.79 -12.87 -25.61
C VAL A 264 -4.27 -14.29 -25.60
N LEU A 265 -4.94 -15.16 -24.87
CA LEU A 265 -4.55 -16.55 -24.64
C LEU A 265 -5.65 -17.49 -25.14
N SER A 266 -5.28 -18.76 -25.38
CA SER A 266 -6.21 -19.85 -25.58
C SER A 266 -5.79 -21.08 -24.78
N ALA A 267 -6.77 -21.85 -24.28
CA ALA A 267 -6.55 -23.08 -23.51
C ALA A 267 -7.57 -24.14 -23.87
N GLY A 268 -7.18 -25.44 -23.64
CA GLY A 268 -8.07 -26.59 -23.64
C GLY A 268 -8.30 -27.06 -22.21
N GLY A 269 -9.48 -27.62 -21.93
CA GLY A 269 -9.84 -28.25 -20.65
C GLY A 269 -9.82 -29.76 -20.77
#